data_2ee2a61426ebc39e1bfc0431e38af1dc
#
_entry.id   2ee2a61426ebc39e1bfc0431e38af1dc
#
_cell.length_a   1.000
_cell.length_b   1.000
_cell.length_c   1.000
_cell.angle_alpha   90.00
_cell.angle_beta   90.00
_cell.angle_gamma   90.00
#
_symmetry.space_group_name_H-M   'P 1'
#
loop_
_entity.id
_entity.type
_entity.pdbx_description
1 polymer ?
#
loop_
_entity_poly.entity_id
_entity_poly.type
_entity_poly.pdbx_seq_one_letter_code
_entity_poly.pdbx_strand_id
1 'polypeptide(L)'
;MAEKNPFRILLVDDEPGIRKILRLFLELEGYAVFEAITANQAMQVVKKEKPHLIILDVILFGQTGFDVCEWVKNNPETKDIIIFLFTALNQEHDYREGQRLGCDLYLTKPQNPKDIVEKVREYLQAKAGPGNDRAD
;
A
#
# COMPACT_ATOMS: atom_id res chain seq x y z
N MET A 1 -15.24 23.13 3.92
CA MET A 1 -14.18 22.40 3.45
C MET A 1 -14.08 21.05 4.10
N ALA A 2 -13.77 20.09 3.34
CA ALA A 2 -13.72 18.75 3.86
C ALA A 2 -12.52 18.61 4.78
N GLU A 3 -12.68 17.85 5.83
CA GLU A 3 -11.59 17.61 6.71
C GLU A 3 -10.59 16.69 6.05
N LYS A 4 -9.35 16.88 6.36
CA LYS A 4 -8.33 16.01 5.86
C LYS A 4 -8.41 14.67 6.53
N ASN A 5 -8.28 13.63 5.72
CA ASN A 5 -8.15 12.30 6.25
C ASN A 5 -6.72 12.18 6.79
N PRO A 6 -6.53 11.71 8.02
CA PRO A 6 -5.18 11.65 8.59
C PRO A 6 -4.33 10.52 8.03
N PHE A 7 -4.89 9.62 7.24
CA PHE A 7 -4.13 8.46 6.76
C PHE A 7 -3.21 8.82 5.61
N ARG A 8 -2.03 8.22 5.61
CA ARG A 8 -1.00 8.41 4.59
C ARG A 8 -0.80 7.12 3.84
N ILE A 9 -0.79 7.21 2.51
CA ILE A 9 -0.70 6.06 1.61
C ILE A 9 0.54 6.22 0.76
N LEU A 10 1.33 5.16 0.62
CA LEU A 10 2.47 5.14 -0.28
C LEU A 10 2.15 4.26 -1.49
N LEU A 11 2.34 4.80 -2.68
CA LEU A 11 2.19 4.04 -3.93
C LEU A 11 3.57 3.72 -4.45
N VAL A 12 3.87 2.44 -4.64
CA VAL A 12 5.16 1.99 -5.16
C VAL A 12 4.93 1.22 -6.44
N ASP A 13 5.21 1.85 -7.57
CA ASP A 13 4.96 1.26 -8.87
C ASP A 13 5.76 2.07 -9.88
N ASP A 14 6.44 1.40 -10.81
CA ASP A 14 7.22 2.13 -11.79
C ASP A 14 6.39 2.54 -13.00
N GLU A 15 5.12 2.21 -13.05
CA GLU A 15 4.23 2.63 -14.13
C GLU A 15 3.55 3.94 -13.77
N PRO A 16 3.89 5.04 -14.46
CA PRO A 16 3.34 6.34 -14.07
C PRO A 16 1.83 6.44 -14.24
N GLY A 17 1.26 5.72 -15.20
CA GLY A 17 -0.19 5.74 -15.41
C GLY A 17 -0.95 5.18 -14.22
N ILE A 18 -0.43 4.09 -13.63
CA ILE A 18 -1.06 3.47 -12.47
C ILE A 18 -0.95 4.39 -11.27
N ARG A 19 0.25 4.96 -11.04
CA ARG A 19 0.41 5.87 -9.92
C ARG A 19 -0.51 7.07 -10.03
N LYS A 20 -0.61 7.64 -11.24
CA LYS A 20 -1.42 8.84 -11.45
C LYS A 20 -2.90 8.58 -11.15
N ILE A 21 -3.44 7.49 -11.65
CA ILE A 21 -4.86 7.22 -11.47
C ILE A 21 -5.18 6.85 -10.02
N LEU A 22 -4.34 6.05 -9.40
CA LEU A 22 -4.57 5.68 -8.00
C LEU A 22 -4.40 6.89 -7.10
N ARG A 23 -3.41 7.72 -7.36
CA ARG A 23 -3.23 8.93 -6.57
C ARG A 23 -4.46 9.81 -6.63
N LEU A 24 -5.00 10.02 -7.84
CA LEU A 24 -6.19 10.83 -7.99
C LEU A 24 -7.34 10.30 -7.14
N PHE A 25 -7.62 9.01 -7.26
CA PHE A 25 -8.75 8.43 -6.54
C PHE A 25 -8.54 8.45 -5.02
N LEU A 26 -7.30 8.21 -4.56
CA LEU A 26 -7.01 8.23 -3.14
C LEU A 26 -7.07 9.65 -2.57
N GLU A 27 -6.57 10.62 -3.33
CA GLU A 27 -6.63 12.01 -2.87
C GLU A 27 -8.06 12.53 -2.81
N LEU A 28 -8.93 12.04 -3.68
CA LEU A 28 -10.34 12.38 -3.61
C LEU A 28 -10.98 11.91 -2.31
N GLU A 29 -10.42 10.86 -1.68
CA GLU A 29 -10.90 10.40 -0.39
C GLU A 29 -10.28 11.18 0.76
N GLY A 30 -9.37 12.09 0.47
CA GLY A 30 -8.73 12.91 1.50
C GLY A 30 -7.42 12.37 2.03
N TYR A 31 -6.95 11.23 1.51
CA TYR A 31 -5.69 10.64 1.97
C TYR A 31 -4.51 11.47 1.48
N ALA A 32 -3.44 11.49 2.27
CA ALA A 32 -2.16 12.03 1.83
C ALA A 32 -1.44 10.91 1.08
N VAL A 33 -0.99 11.18 -0.14
CA VAL A 33 -0.42 10.15 -1.00
C VAL A 33 1.02 10.49 -1.34
N PHE A 34 1.89 9.51 -1.18
CA PHE A 34 3.31 9.61 -1.52
C PHE A 34 3.60 8.55 -2.58
N GLU A 35 4.64 8.76 -3.38
CA GLU A 35 4.97 7.86 -4.48
C GLU A 35 6.42 7.46 -4.43
N ALA A 36 6.71 6.25 -4.91
CA ALA A 36 8.07 5.77 -5.10
C ALA A 36 8.07 4.87 -6.34
N ILE A 37 9.19 4.83 -7.04
CA ILE A 37 9.29 4.01 -8.25
C ILE A 37 10.32 2.89 -8.10
N THR A 38 11.06 2.88 -7.01
CA THR A 38 12.02 1.80 -6.73
C THR A 38 11.87 1.35 -5.29
N ALA A 39 12.40 0.17 -5.01
CA ALA A 39 12.37 -0.36 -3.64
C ALA A 39 13.14 0.55 -2.68
N ASN A 40 14.29 1.08 -3.10
CA ASN A 40 15.06 1.97 -2.24
C ASN A 40 14.31 3.24 -1.91
N GLN A 41 13.67 3.85 -2.91
CA GLN A 41 12.85 5.03 -2.66
C GLN A 41 11.71 4.71 -1.71
N ALA A 42 11.08 3.55 -1.89
CA ALA A 42 9.98 3.14 -1.03
C ALA A 42 10.43 3.07 0.42
N MET A 43 11.57 2.43 0.66
CA MET A 43 12.06 2.29 2.03
C MET A 43 12.39 3.66 2.65
N GLN A 44 12.92 4.59 1.84
CA GLN A 44 13.20 5.93 2.33
C GLN A 44 11.91 6.68 2.69
N VAL A 45 10.88 6.55 1.86
CA VAL A 45 9.60 7.18 2.15
C VAL A 45 8.97 6.58 3.39
N VAL A 46 9.06 5.26 3.56
CA VAL A 46 8.53 4.59 4.75
C VAL A 46 9.17 5.17 6.00
N LYS A 47 10.48 5.35 5.99
CA LYS A 47 11.19 5.88 7.16
C LYS A 47 10.79 7.31 7.46
N LYS A 48 10.63 8.12 6.41
CA LYS A 48 10.39 9.54 6.59
C LYS A 48 8.92 9.85 6.85
N GLU A 49 8.04 9.28 6.07
CA GLU A 49 6.63 9.66 6.10
C GLU A 49 5.76 8.71 6.93
N LYS A 50 6.25 7.53 7.23
CA LYS A 50 5.55 6.55 8.05
C LYS A 50 4.11 6.34 7.57
N PRO A 51 3.95 5.81 6.34
CA PRO A 51 2.61 5.61 5.81
C PRO A 51 1.84 4.56 6.60
N HIS A 52 0.53 4.63 6.55
CA HIS A 52 -0.34 3.65 7.20
C HIS A 52 -0.57 2.45 6.31
N LEU A 53 -0.50 2.66 4.99
CA LEU A 53 -0.75 1.61 4.02
C LEU A 53 0.13 1.83 2.81
N ILE A 54 0.62 0.74 2.23
CA ILE A 54 1.44 0.78 1.02
C ILE A 54 0.76 -0.05 -0.04
N ILE A 55 0.59 0.51 -1.25
CA ILE A 55 0.19 -0.25 -2.42
C ILE A 55 1.46 -0.46 -3.23
N LEU A 56 1.86 -1.71 -3.42
CA LEU A 56 3.21 -2.05 -3.79
C LEU A 56 3.23 -3.07 -4.93
N ASP A 57 3.85 -2.71 -6.05
CA ASP A 57 4.06 -3.68 -7.12
C ASP A 57 5.25 -4.56 -6.76
N VAL A 58 5.18 -5.82 -7.13
CA VAL A 58 6.28 -6.75 -6.94
C VAL A 58 7.36 -6.53 -7.99
N ILE A 59 6.94 -6.21 -9.23
CA ILE A 59 7.89 -6.05 -10.34
C ILE A 59 8.34 -4.60 -10.37
N LEU A 60 9.51 -4.33 -9.83
CA LEU A 60 10.12 -3.00 -9.82
C LEU A 60 11.47 -3.08 -10.49
N PHE A 61 11.92 -1.96 -11.04
CA PHE A 61 13.20 -1.92 -11.70
C PHE A 61 14.31 -2.18 -10.69
N GLY A 62 15.07 -3.23 -10.92
CA GLY A 62 16.28 -3.52 -10.13
C GLY A 62 16.07 -4.31 -8.86
N GLN A 63 14.87 -4.26 -8.27
CA GLN A 63 14.57 -4.99 -7.02
C GLN A 63 13.11 -5.38 -7.05
N THR A 64 12.71 -6.24 -6.11
CA THR A 64 11.32 -6.67 -6.08
C THR A 64 10.56 -6.04 -4.93
N GLY A 65 9.27 -5.89 -5.11
CA GLY A 65 8.41 -5.45 -4.03
C GLY A 65 8.33 -6.45 -2.89
N PHE A 66 8.63 -7.72 -3.17
CA PHE A 66 8.72 -8.71 -2.07
C PHE A 66 9.79 -8.29 -1.07
N ASP A 67 10.90 -7.72 -1.53
CA ASP A 67 11.95 -7.27 -0.64
C ASP A 67 11.46 -6.14 0.25
N VAL A 68 10.67 -5.22 -0.30
CA VAL A 68 10.10 -4.13 0.50
C VAL A 68 9.14 -4.69 1.54
N CYS A 69 8.29 -5.63 1.13
CA CYS A 69 7.33 -6.23 2.05
C CYS A 69 8.06 -6.92 3.20
N GLU A 70 9.09 -7.69 2.88
CA GLU A 70 9.85 -8.39 3.90
C GLU A 70 10.49 -7.41 4.87
N TRP A 71 11.10 -6.37 4.35
CA TRP A 71 11.76 -5.36 5.18
C TRP A 71 10.76 -4.67 6.11
N VAL A 72 9.60 -4.28 5.58
CA VAL A 72 8.58 -3.60 6.38
C VAL A 72 8.06 -4.52 7.49
N LYS A 73 7.75 -5.78 7.13
CA LYS A 73 7.10 -6.68 8.08
C LYS A 73 8.06 -7.24 9.13
N ASN A 74 9.36 -7.20 8.84
CA ASN A 74 10.34 -7.70 9.81
C ASN A 74 10.95 -6.63 10.70
N ASN A 75 10.50 -5.38 10.56
CA ASN A 75 11.00 -4.29 11.36
C ASN A 75 9.95 -3.90 12.39
N PRO A 76 10.27 -3.92 13.70
CA PRO A 76 9.28 -3.62 14.72
C PRO A 76 8.61 -2.27 14.56
N GLU A 77 9.32 -1.30 13.96
CA GLU A 77 8.77 0.04 13.81
C GLU A 77 7.79 0.16 12.65
N THR A 78 7.80 -0.79 11.71
CA THR A 78 6.99 -0.69 10.51
C THR A 78 6.08 -1.88 10.28
N LYS A 79 6.18 -2.91 11.10
CA LYS A 79 5.46 -4.17 10.82
C LYS A 79 3.94 -4.02 10.79
N ASP A 80 3.42 -2.97 11.41
CA ASP A 80 1.98 -2.76 11.44
C ASP A 80 1.46 -1.98 10.23
N ILE A 81 2.34 -1.55 9.34
CA ILE A 81 1.90 -0.91 8.11
C ILE A 81 1.19 -1.95 7.25
N ILE A 82 0.02 -1.58 6.73
CA ILE A 82 -0.75 -2.47 5.88
C ILE A 82 -0.11 -2.51 4.49
N ILE A 83 0.09 -3.69 3.95
CA ILE A 83 0.67 -3.85 2.63
C ILE A 83 -0.30 -4.54 1.68
N PHE A 84 -0.65 -3.84 0.62
CA PHE A 84 -1.36 -4.41 -0.52
C PHE A 84 -0.33 -4.65 -1.61
N LEU A 85 -0.14 -5.90 -2.00
CA LEU A 85 0.64 -6.17 -3.21
C LEU A 85 -0.29 -6.05 -4.40
N PHE A 86 0.11 -5.27 -5.41
CA PHE A 86 -0.72 -5.01 -6.58
C PHE A 86 0.17 -5.20 -7.81
N THR A 87 0.04 -6.34 -8.49
CA THR A 87 1.04 -6.75 -9.45
C THR A 87 0.42 -7.60 -10.55
N ALA A 88 1.11 -7.69 -11.69
CA ALA A 88 0.70 -8.57 -12.77
C ALA A 88 1.04 -10.04 -12.50
N LEU A 89 1.82 -10.33 -11.48
CA LEU A 89 2.18 -11.71 -11.14
C LEU A 89 0.96 -12.43 -10.58
N ASN A 90 0.56 -13.50 -11.22
CA ASN A 90 -0.67 -14.18 -10.86
C ASN A 90 -0.53 -15.69 -10.68
N GLN A 91 0.68 -16.18 -10.51
CA GLN A 91 0.91 -17.60 -10.28
C GLN A 91 0.70 -17.94 -8.82
N GLU A 92 0.39 -19.19 -8.55
CA GLU A 92 0.13 -19.58 -7.18
C GLU A 92 1.33 -19.36 -6.27
N HIS A 93 2.54 -19.63 -6.78
CA HIS A 93 3.73 -19.41 -5.95
C HIS A 93 3.95 -17.93 -5.64
N ASP A 94 3.44 -17.03 -6.47
CA ASP A 94 3.52 -15.59 -6.19
C ASP A 94 2.63 -15.23 -5.01
N TYR A 95 1.40 -15.75 -5.00
CA TYR A 95 0.48 -15.51 -3.88
C TYR A 95 1.05 -16.05 -2.59
N ARG A 96 1.62 -17.25 -2.65
CA ARG A 96 2.19 -17.88 -1.47
C ARG A 96 3.35 -17.07 -0.93
N GLU A 97 4.17 -16.53 -1.82
CA GLU A 97 5.30 -15.72 -1.38
C GLU A 97 4.82 -14.45 -0.69
N GLY A 98 3.81 -13.78 -1.26
CA GLY A 98 3.24 -12.59 -0.62
C GLY A 98 2.71 -12.90 0.77
N GLN A 99 2.00 -14.04 0.91
CA GLN A 99 1.47 -14.43 2.20
C GLN A 99 2.58 -14.77 3.18
N ARG A 100 3.60 -15.49 2.70
CA ARG A 100 4.73 -15.86 3.56
C ARG A 100 5.42 -14.62 4.13
N LEU A 101 5.50 -13.58 3.32
CA LEU A 101 6.16 -12.34 3.74
C LEU A 101 5.26 -11.42 4.55
N GLY A 102 3.99 -11.78 4.70
CA GLY A 102 3.10 -11.04 5.58
C GLY A 102 2.28 -9.94 4.92
N CYS A 103 2.12 -9.95 3.59
CA CYS A 103 1.28 -8.94 2.97
C CYS A 103 -0.16 -9.11 3.46
N ASP A 104 -0.88 -8.00 3.51
CA ASP A 104 -2.25 -8.01 4.02
C ASP A 104 -3.26 -8.31 2.94
N LEU A 105 -2.95 -7.98 1.69
CA LEU A 105 -3.85 -8.25 0.57
C LEU A 105 -3.01 -8.38 -0.69
N TYR A 106 -3.35 -9.34 -1.54
CA TYR A 106 -2.66 -9.55 -2.81
C TYR A 106 -3.67 -9.30 -3.94
N LEU A 107 -3.41 -8.32 -4.78
CA LEU A 107 -4.28 -7.96 -5.88
C LEU A 107 -3.53 -8.11 -7.18
N THR A 108 -4.17 -8.73 -8.17
CA THR A 108 -3.55 -8.85 -9.50
C THR A 108 -4.05 -7.74 -10.40
N LYS A 109 -3.15 -7.23 -11.24
CA LYS A 109 -3.51 -6.25 -12.25
C LYS A 109 -4.21 -6.94 -13.40
N PRO A 110 -5.18 -6.30 -14.01
CA PRO A 110 -5.68 -4.96 -13.73
C PRO A 110 -6.82 -4.99 -12.71
N GLN A 111 -7.06 -3.86 -12.06
CA GLN A 111 -8.16 -3.70 -11.13
C GLN A 111 -8.81 -2.35 -11.36
N ASN A 112 -10.09 -2.25 -11.08
CA ASN A 112 -10.77 -0.97 -11.11
C ASN A 112 -10.26 -0.12 -9.95
N PRO A 113 -9.80 1.11 -10.18
CA PRO A 113 -9.30 1.95 -9.10
C PRO A 113 -10.29 2.15 -7.97
N LYS A 114 -11.59 2.18 -8.27
CA LYS A 114 -12.60 2.33 -7.23
C LYS A 114 -12.60 1.14 -6.28
N ASP A 115 -12.36 -0.06 -6.82
CA ASP A 115 -12.35 -1.26 -5.99
C ASP A 115 -11.13 -1.25 -5.07
N ILE A 116 -9.98 -0.77 -5.56
CA ILE A 116 -8.79 -0.66 -4.74
C ILE A 116 -9.03 0.33 -3.61
N VAL A 117 -9.62 1.48 -3.91
CA VAL A 117 -9.90 2.49 -2.90
C VAL A 117 -10.86 1.96 -1.84
N GLU A 118 -11.85 1.19 -2.26
CA GLU A 118 -12.77 0.57 -1.32
C GLU A 118 -12.03 -0.35 -0.35
N LYS A 119 -11.11 -1.16 -0.86
CA LYS A 119 -10.31 -2.04 -0.02
C LYS A 119 -9.41 -1.25 0.92
N VAL A 120 -8.82 -0.17 0.42
CA VAL A 120 -8.00 0.70 1.25
C VAL A 120 -8.83 1.20 2.43
N ARG A 121 -10.05 1.70 2.14
CA ARG A 121 -10.93 2.21 3.19
C ARG A 121 -11.24 1.14 4.21
N GLU A 122 -11.59 -0.07 3.75
CA GLU A 122 -11.93 -1.17 4.64
C GLU A 122 -10.77 -1.52 5.57
N TYR A 123 -9.56 -1.61 5.02
CA TYR A 123 -8.41 -2.03 5.81
C TYR A 123 -7.98 -0.94 6.80
N LEU A 124 -8.06 0.32 6.39
CA LEU A 124 -7.69 1.40 7.28
C LEU A 124 -8.70 1.56 8.41
N GLN A 125 -9.99 1.37 8.12
CA GLN A 125 -11.01 1.42 9.16
C GLN A 125 -10.86 0.28 10.14
N ALA A 126 -10.56 -0.92 9.66
CA ALA A 126 -10.34 -2.06 10.53
C ALA A 126 -9.12 -1.85 11.42
N LYS A 127 -8.06 -1.24 10.86
CA LYS A 127 -6.86 -0.96 11.62
C LYS A 127 -7.13 0.06 12.71
N ALA A 128 -7.96 1.08 12.40
CA ALA A 128 -8.33 2.08 13.40
C ALA A 128 -9.15 1.47 14.52
N GLY A 129 -9.91 0.40 14.19
CA GLY A 129 -10.65 -0.34 15.19
C GLY A 129 -11.93 0.32 15.59
N PRO A 130 -12.85 -0.46 16.17
CA PRO A 130 -14.14 0.08 16.55
C PRO A 130 -14.04 1.15 17.61
N GLY A 131 -13.10 1.01 18.52
CA GLY A 131 -12.97 2.00 19.56
C GLY A 131 -12.50 3.32 19.09
N ASN A 132 -11.80 3.34 17.97
CA ASN A 132 -11.33 4.57 17.42
C ASN A 132 -12.35 5.23 16.61
N ASP A 133 -13.16 4.44 16.00
CA ASP A 133 -14.10 5.00 15.20
C ASP A 133 -15.01 5.77 15.85
N ARG A 134 -15.26 5.42 16.83
CA ARG A 134 -16.14 6.02 17.40
C ARG A 134 -15.73 6.65 18.40
N ALA A 135 -15.09 6.71 18.37
CA ALA A 135 -14.74 7.07 19.10
C ALA A 135 -14.96 7.12 20.00
N ASP A 136 -15.03 6.76 20.10
CA ASP A 136 -15.18 6.50 20.75
C ASP A 136 -15.12 7.04 21.26
#